data_9121b0a7484a08814de22ce036007180
#
_entry.id   9121b0a7484a08814de22ce036007180
#
_cell.length_a   1.000
_cell.length_b   1.000
_cell.length_c   1.000
_cell.angle_alpha   90.00
_cell.angle_beta   90.00
_cell.angle_gamma   90.00
#
_symmetry.space_group_name_H-M   'P 1'
#
loop_
_entity.id
_entity.type
_entity.pdbx_description
1 polymer ?
#
loop_
_entity_poly.entity_id
_entity_poly.type
_entity_poly.pdbx_seq_one_letter_code
_entity_poly.pdbx_strand_id
1 'polypeptide(L)'
;MNCYICYMITHEYKNTYVGITNDFEKRLKQHNSIIKGGAKATHKYNDWKLAFYISGIEDKNSVLSFEWHMHHPNGKRKKDSTSKKYYGVLGRIYGLCEVLNHYKFENKNVKCNMTKECYEYIMKENKELYELLESFIEIFILENM
;
A
#
# COMPACT_ATOMS: atom_id res chain seq x y z
N MET A 1 15.19 -8.74 14.43
CA MET A 1 15.53 -8.20 13.10
C MET A 1 14.50 -7.17 12.69
N ASN A 2 14.98 -6.05 12.18
CA ASN A 2 14.08 -4.99 11.70
C ASN A 2 13.63 -5.28 10.28
N CYS A 3 12.39 -5.76 10.15
CA CYS A 3 11.81 -5.99 8.83
C CYS A 3 11.03 -4.76 8.40
N TYR A 4 11.37 -4.24 7.23
CA TYR A 4 10.63 -3.13 6.64
C TYR A 4 9.45 -3.64 5.84
N ILE A 5 8.36 -2.90 5.90
CA ILE A 5 7.17 -3.15 5.09
C ILE A 5 6.86 -1.93 4.24
N CYS A 6 6.18 -2.15 3.13
CA CYS A 6 5.59 -1.07 2.35
C CYS A 6 4.10 -1.06 2.65
N TYR A 7 3.61 0.03 3.24
CA TYR A 7 2.23 0.12 3.70
C TYR A 7 1.45 1.14 2.89
N MET A 8 0.14 0.93 2.84
CA MET A 8 -0.78 1.91 2.27
C MET A 8 -1.85 2.22 3.31
N ILE A 9 -1.95 3.48 3.67
CA ILE A 9 -3.00 3.98 4.57
C ILE A 9 -3.99 4.80 3.78
N THR A 10 -5.19 4.93 4.32
CA THR A 10 -6.27 5.63 3.64
C THR A 10 -7.09 6.47 4.62
N HIS A 11 -7.63 7.56 4.09
CA HIS A 11 -8.70 8.34 4.70
C HIS A 11 -9.91 8.21 3.78
N GLU A 12 -10.98 7.59 4.29
CA GLU A 12 -12.24 7.40 3.57
C GLU A 12 -12.12 6.72 2.20
N TYR A 13 -11.10 5.86 2.00
CA TYR A 13 -10.83 5.14 0.75
C TYR A 13 -10.54 6.03 -0.46
N LYS A 14 -10.65 7.35 -0.31
CA LYS A 14 -10.36 8.32 -1.38
C LYS A 14 -8.95 8.86 -1.32
N ASN A 15 -8.47 9.19 -0.14
CA ASN A 15 -7.13 9.70 0.06
C ASN A 15 -6.25 8.55 0.51
N THR A 16 -5.07 8.45 -0.08
CA THR A 16 -4.14 7.37 0.20
C THR A 16 -2.72 7.90 0.40
N TYR A 17 -1.93 7.16 1.16
CA TYR A 17 -0.52 7.43 1.31
C TYR A 17 0.23 6.10 1.35
N VAL A 18 1.35 6.02 0.62
CA VAL A 18 2.21 4.85 0.57
C VAL A 18 3.56 5.22 1.16
N GLY A 19 4.08 4.38 2.04
CA GLY A 19 5.38 4.59 2.67
C GLY A 19 6.01 3.29 3.08
N ILE A 20 7.20 3.39 3.68
CA ILE A 20 7.87 2.23 4.28
C ILE A 20 8.12 2.49 5.75
N THR A 21 8.14 1.44 6.54
CA THR A 21 8.48 1.53 7.96
C THR A 21 8.89 0.17 8.50
N ASN A 22 9.63 0.18 9.60
CA ASN A 22 9.88 -1.03 10.38
C ASN A 22 9.11 -1.00 11.72
N ASP A 23 8.27 0.01 11.91
CA ASP A 23 7.43 0.16 13.11
C ASP A 23 6.13 0.85 12.70
N PHE A 24 5.16 0.06 12.26
CA PHE A 24 3.93 0.62 11.70
C PHE A 24 3.08 1.33 12.76
N GLU A 25 2.99 0.80 13.98
CA GLU A 25 2.18 1.45 15.02
C GLU A 25 2.65 2.88 15.29
N LYS A 26 3.96 3.05 15.43
CA LYS A 26 4.56 4.37 15.62
C LYS A 26 4.31 5.26 14.42
N ARG A 27 4.53 4.72 13.22
CA ARG A 27 4.38 5.50 11.99
C ARG A 27 2.94 5.96 11.77
N LEU A 28 1.98 5.11 12.08
CA LEU A 28 0.57 5.48 11.98
C LEU A 28 0.22 6.62 12.95
N LYS A 29 0.74 6.55 14.18
CA LYS A 29 0.54 7.64 15.15
C LYS A 29 1.14 8.96 14.66
N GLN A 30 2.28 8.90 13.97
CA GLN A 30 2.88 10.08 13.35
C GLN A 30 1.98 10.65 12.26
N HIS A 31 1.44 9.81 11.38
CA HIS A 31 0.54 10.25 10.32
C HIS A 31 -0.74 10.87 10.87
N ASN A 32 -1.26 10.34 11.97
CA ASN A 32 -2.47 10.85 12.61
C ASN A 32 -2.19 11.98 13.59
N SER A 33 -0.96 12.49 13.61
CA SER A 33 -0.57 13.64 14.45
C SER A 33 -0.71 13.39 15.95
N ILE A 34 -0.72 12.12 16.38
CA ILE A 34 -0.72 11.75 17.79
C ILE A 34 0.67 11.99 18.38
N ILE A 35 1.72 11.73 17.59
CA ILE A 35 3.09 12.05 17.93
C ILE A 35 3.74 12.78 16.73
N LYS A 36 4.84 13.48 16.98
CA LYS A 36 5.54 14.24 15.96
C LYS A 36 6.20 13.33 14.92
N GLY A 37 6.35 13.84 13.70
CA GLY A 37 7.11 13.18 12.64
C GLY A 37 6.30 12.67 11.47
N GLY A 38 5.04 13.06 11.36
CA GLY A 38 4.21 12.68 10.22
C GLY A 38 4.66 13.32 8.93
N ALA A 39 4.32 12.71 7.80
CA ALA A 39 4.60 13.25 6.49
C ALA A 39 3.71 14.48 6.22
N LYS A 40 4.26 15.44 5.47
CA LYS A 40 3.51 16.65 5.11
C LYS A 40 2.19 16.29 4.40
N ALA A 41 2.22 15.27 3.54
CA ALA A 41 1.05 14.87 2.78
C ALA A 41 -0.09 14.33 3.65
N THR A 42 0.19 13.86 4.88
CA THR A 42 -0.82 13.28 5.76
C THR A 42 -1.36 14.24 6.81
N HIS A 43 -0.89 15.49 6.83
CA HIS A 43 -1.33 16.48 7.82
C HIS A 43 -2.79 16.91 7.70
N LYS A 44 -3.41 16.67 6.55
CA LYS A 44 -4.80 17.08 6.29
C LYS A 44 -5.81 16.35 7.16
N TYR A 45 -5.49 15.14 7.59
CA TYR A 45 -6.41 14.28 8.33
C TYR A 45 -5.71 13.68 9.53
N ASN A 46 -6.49 13.25 10.51
CA ASN A 46 -5.95 12.61 11.72
C ASN A 46 -6.61 11.25 12.00
N ASP A 47 -7.24 10.68 10.98
CA ASP A 47 -7.96 9.40 11.07
C ASP A 47 -7.51 8.42 9.99
N TRP A 48 -6.23 8.49 9.62
CA TRP A 48 -5.64 7.52 8.69
C TRP A 48 -5.71 6.13 9.29
N LYS A 49 -6.03 5.15 8.45
CA LYS A 49 -6.05 3.76 8.86
C LYS A 49 -5.37 2.89 7.80
N LEU A 50 -4.88 1.74 8.24
CA LEU A 50 -4.24 0.80 7.33
C LEU A 50 -5.26 0.24 6.34
N ALA A 51 -4.86 0.18 5.07
CA ALA A 51 -5.59 -0.58 4.07
C ALA A 51 -4.89 -1.91 3.82
N PHE A 52 -3.61 -1.87 3.48
CA PHE A 52 -2.81 -3.09 3.33
C PHE A 52 -1.33 -2.77 3.48
N TYR A 53 -0.52 -3.81 3.70
CA TYR A 53 0.92 -3.68 3.62
C TYR A 53 1.53 -4.89 2.94
N ILE A 54 2.66 -4.65 2.27
CA ILE A 54 3.42 -5.69 1.58
C ILE A 54 4.58 -6.09 2.49
N SER A 55 4.67 -7.37 2.79
CA SER A 55 5.72 -7.94 3.64
C SER A 55 6.53 -8.98 2.87
N GLY A 56 7.65 -9.37 3.44
CA GLY A 56 8.47 -10.45 2.89
C GLY A 56 9.49 -10.00 1.86
N ILE A 57 9.61 -8.71 1.59
CA ILE A 57 10.67 -8.19 0.75
C ILE A 57 11.96 -8.20 1.57
N GLU A 58 13.00 -8.79 1.03
CA GLU A 58 14.15 -9.24 1.78
C GLU A 58 14.95 -8.15 2.50
N ASP A 59 15.22 -7.03 1.84
CA ASP A 59 16.06 -5.99 2.42
C ASP A 59 15.47 -4.60 2.24
N LYS A 60 15.98 -3.64 3.01
CA LYS A 60 15.48 -2.28 3.00
C LYS A 60 15.56 -1.62 1.63
N ASN A 61 16.66 -1.84 0.91
CA ASN A 61 16.83 -1.24 -0.42
C ASN A 61 15.77 -1.74 -1.40
N SER A 62 15.43 -3.02 -1.33
CA SER A 62 14.38 -3.59 -2.18
C SER A 62 13.01 -3.05 -1.80
N VAL A 63 12.74 -2.83 -0.51
CA VAL A 63 11.49 -2.22 -0.07
C VAL A 63 11.40 -0.77 -0.55
N LEU A 64 12.51 -0.01 -0.48
CA LEU A 64 12.55 1.36 -1.00
C LEU A 64 12.29 1.40 -2.51
N SER A 65 12.87 0.46 -3.24
CA SER A 65 12.62 0.34 -4.68
C SER A 65 11.16 0.03 -4.96
N PHE A 66 10.58 -0.87 -4.17
CA PHE A 66 9.17 -1.21 -4.30
C PHE A 66 8.28 0.01 -4.03
N GLU A 67 8.59 0.76 -2.99
CA GLU A 67 7.85 1.99 -2.68
C GLU A 67 7.92 2.97 -3.84
N TRP A 68 9.10 3.15 -4.43
CA TRP A 68 9.25 4.02 -5.59
C TRP A 68 8.31 3.60 -6.71
N HIS A 69 8.26 2.29 -7.01
CA HIS A 69 7.39 1.77 -8.05
C HIS A 69 5.91 1.94 -7.71
N MET A 70 5.56 1.86 -6.42
CA MET A 70 4.18 2.13 -6.00
C MET A 70 3.78 3.58 -6.25
N HIS A 71 4.73 4.52 -6.17
CA HIS A 71 4.48 5.92 -6.53
C HIS A 71 4.55 6.16 -8.03
N HIS A 72 5.12 5.22 -8.80
CA HIS A 72 5.29 5.31 -10.25
C HIS A 72 4.90 3.99 -10.89
N PRO A 73 3.61 3.59 -10.82
CA PRO A 73 3.19 2.23 -11.21
C PRO A 73 3.50 1.87 -12.66
N ASN A 74 3.54 2.86 -13.53
CA ASN A 74 3.85 2.65 -14.95
C ASN A 74 5.32 2.93 -15.29
N GLY A 75 6.16 3.12 -14.26
CA GLY A 75 7.58 3.42 -14.43
C GLY A 75 7.87 4.83 -14.90
N LYS A 76 6.85 5.69 -15.01
CA LYS A 76 7.00 7.05 -15.52
C LYS A 76 7.04 8.07 -14.38
N ARG A 77 7.43 9.30 -14.74
CA ARG A 77 7.47 10.41 -13.80
C ARG A 77 6.11 10.63 -13.15
N LYS A 78 6.11 11.19 -11.95
CA LYS A 78 4.91 11.43 -11.16
C LYS A 78 3.78 12.10 -11.94
N LYS A 79 4.09 13.09 -12.78
CA LYS A 79 3.08 13.78 -13.58
C LYS A 79 2.34 12.85 -14.55
N ASP A 80 3.02 11.79 -14.99
CA ASP A 80 2.44 10.81 -15.91
C ASP A 80 1.68 9.72 -15.19
N SER A 81 1.88 9.59 -13.87
CA SER A 81 1.19 8.64 -13.03
C SER A 81 0.01 9.24 -12.26
N THR A 82 -0.36 10.49 -12.55
CA THR A 82 -1.48 11.17 -11.86
C THR A 82 -2.83 10.93 -12.51
N SER A 83 -2.93 9.97 -13.42
CA SER A 83 -4.20 9.57 -14.01
C SER A 83 -5.19 9.11 -12.94
N LYS A 84 -6.48 9.41 -13.13
CA LYS A 84 -7.53 9.03 -12.19
C LYS A 84 -7.58 7.54 -11.89
N LYS A 85 -7.09 6.70 -12.80
CA LYS A 85 -7.06 5.24 -12.58
C LYS A 85 -6.22 4.84 -11.38
N TYR A 86 -5.30 5.71 -10.91
CA TYR A 86 -4.45 5.43 -9.75
C TYR A 86 -4.94 6.09 -8.46
N TYR A 87 -6.09 6.75 -8.48
CA TYR A 87 -6.61 7.47 -7.32
C TYR A 87 -7.40 6.55 -6.39
N GLY A 88 -7.31 6.86 -5.10
CA GLY A 88 -8.03 6.14 -4.07
C GLY A 88 -7.47 4.74 -3.83
N VAL A 89 -8.13 3.99 -2.96
CA VAL A 89 -7.70 2.62 -2.63
C VAL A 89 -7.75 1.73 -3.88
N LEU A 90 -8.82 1.81 -4.66
CA LEU A 90 -8.94 0.98 -5.87
C LEU A 90 -7.83 1.31 -6.87
N GLY A 91 -7.54 2.61 -7.04
CA GLY A 91 -6.47 3.03 -7.94
C GLY A 91 -5.09 2.58 -7.48
N ARG A 92 -4.85 2.58 -6.16
CA ARG A 92 -3.59 2.08 -5.60
C ARG A 92 -3.44 0.58 -5.81
N ILE A 93 -4.54 -0.17 -5.69
CA ILE A 93 -4.50 -1.62 -5.94
C ILE A 93 -4.29 -1.91 -7.43
N TYR A 94 -4.91 -1.12 -8.30
CA TYR A 94 -4.64 -1.22 -9.72
C TYR A 94 -3.15 -0.98 -10.01
N GLY A 95 -2.57 0.07 -9.40
CA GLY A 95 -1.14 0.35 -9.51
C GLY A 95 -0.27 -0.78 -8.97
N LEU A 96 -0.67 -1.38 -7.85
CA LEU A 96 0.03 -2.53 -7.28
C LEU A 96 0.05 -3.70 -8.26
N CYS A 97 -1.06 -3.98 -8.92
CA CYS A 97 -1.11 -5.03 -9.94
C CYS A 97 -0.13 -4.75 -11.08
N GLU A 98 -0.02 -3.49 -11.53
CA GLU A 98 0.94 -3.13 -12.56
C GLU A 98 2.38 -3.33 -12.08
N VAL A 99 2.69 -2.92 -10.85
CA VAL A 99 4.01 -3.12 -10.26
C VAL A 99 4.35 -4.59 -10.19
N LEU A 100 3.43 -5.42 -9.71
CA LEU A 100 3.65 -6.86 -9.57
C LEU A 100 3.80 -7.56 -10.92
N ASN A 101 3.14 -7.05 -11.94
CA ASN A 101 3.26 -7.59 -13.30
C ASN A 101 4.65 -7.31 -13.92
N HIS A 102 5.22 -6.15 -13.62
CA HIS A 102 6.51 -5.74 -14.19
C HIS A 102 7.70 -6.05 -13.28
N TYR A 103 7.48 -5.99 -11.97
CA TYR A 103 8.53 -6.13 -10.97
C TYR A 103 8.41 -7.51 -10.34
N LYS A 104 9.13 -8.47 -10.88
CA LYS A 104 9.06 -9.84 -10.38
C LYS A 104 9.99 -10.03 -9.20
N PHE A 105 9.43 -10.42 -8.09
CA PHE A 105 10.20 -10.78 -6.90
C PHE A 105 10.58 -12.25 -6.99
N GLU A 106 11.86 -12.52 -6.83
CA GLU A 106 12.33 -13.91 -6.77
C GLU A 106 11.93 -14.56 -5.44
N ASN A 107 11.71 -13.75 -4.43
CA ASN A 107 11.36 -14.21 -3.10
C ASN A 107 9.87 -14.56 -3.02
N LYS A 108 9.60 -15.84 -2.78
CA LYS A 108 8.23 -16.38 -2.67
C LYS A 108 7.51 -15.98 -1.38
N ASN A 109 8.19 -15.27 -0.47
CA ASN A 109 7.60 -14.85 0.80
C ASN A 109 6.91 -13.50 0.75
N VAL A 110 6.88 -12.85 -0.42
CA VAL A 110 6.22 -11.56 -0.57
C VAL A 110 4.71 -11.76 -0.51
N LYS A 111 4.05 -11.02 0.37
CA LYS A 111 2.63 -11.17 0.65
C LYS A 111 1.95 -9.81 0.79
N CYS A 112 0.68 -9.76 0.42
CA CYS A 112 -0.17 -8.61 0.67
C CYS A 112 -1.02 -8.89 1.90
N ASN A 113 -0.87 -8.09 2.93
CA ASN A 113 -1.61 -8.23 4.18
C ASN A 113 -2.67 -7.13 4.21
N MET A 114 -3.92 -7.50 4.03
CA MET A 114 -5.00 -6.57 3.82
C MET A 114 -5.98 -6.59 4.99
N THR A 115 -6.44 -5.41 5.42
CA THR A 115 -7.46 -5.36 6.46
C THR A 115 -8.77 -5.93 5.94
N LYS A 116 -9.55 -6.51 6.82
CA LYS A 116 -10.87 -7.04 6.47
C LYS A 116 -11.76 -5.94 5.88
N GLU A 117 -11.70 -4.76 6.45
CA GLU A 117 -12.48 -3.63 5.97
C GLU A 117 -12.11 -3.24 4.53
N CYS A 118 -10.81 -3.21 4.23
CA CYS A 118 -10.36 -2.93 2.87
C CYS A 118 -10.81 -4.02 1.90
N TYR A 119 -10.69 -5.28 2.32
CA TYR A 119 -11.15 -6.41 1.54
C TYR A 119 -12.64 -6.29 1.19
N GLU A 120 -13.47 -6.01 2.19
CA GLU A 120 -14.91 -5.86 1.99
C GLU A 120 -15.22 -4.71 1.03
N TYR A 121 -14.49 -3.60 1.17
CA TYR A 121 -14.65 -2.45 0.29
C TYR A 121 -14.35 -2.82 -1.17
N ILE A 122 -13.22 -3.52 -1.41
CA ILE A 122 -12.84 -3.91 -2.78
C ILE A 122 -13.84 -4.91 -3.36
N MET A 123 -14.27 -5.88 -2.56
CA MET A 123 -15.22 -6.89 -3.03
C MET A 123 -16.55 -6.26 -3.42
N LYS A 124 -16.96 -5.21 -2.72
CA LYS A 124 -18.18 -4.47 -3.05
C LYS A 124 -18.01 -3.60 -4.29
N GLU A 125 -16.90 -2.90 -4.40
CA GLU A 125 -16.70 -1.88 -5.44
C GLU A 125 -16.14 -2.45 -6.73
N ASN A 126 -15.23 -3.42 -6.66
CA ASN A 126 -14.58 -3.98 -7.85
C ASN A 126 -13.98 -5.35 -7.54
N LYS A 127 -14.83 -6.37 -7.53
CA LYS A 127 -14.43 -7.74 -7.25
C LYS A 127 -13.36 -8.26 -8.22
N GLU A 128 -13.46 -7.87 -9.49
CA GLU A 128 -12.52 -8.32 -10.52
C GLU A 128 -11.11 -7.81 -10.26
N LEU A 129 -10.99 -6.61 -9.69
CA LEU A 129 -9.70 -6.07 -9.30
C LEU A 129 -9.05 -6.90 -8.19
N TYR A 130 -9.85 -7.35 -7.21
CA TYR A 130 -9.35 -8.24 -6.16
C TYR A 130 -8.85 -9.56 -6.76
N GLU A 131 -9.61 -10.13 -7.68
CA GLU A 131 -9.24 -11.39 -8.34
C GLU A 131 -7.95 -11.21 -9.15
N LEU A 132 -7.78 -10.05 -9.80
CA LEU A 132 -6.56 -9.73 -10.51
C LEU A 132 -5.36 -9.66 -9.55
N LEU A 133 -5.50 -8.95 -8.43
CA LEU A 133 -4.44 -8.85 -7.44
C LEU A 133 -4.05 -10.23 -6.91
N GLU A 134 -5.05 -11.05 -6.61
CA GLU A 134 -4.86 -12.41 -6.09
C GLU A 134 -4.07 -13.30 -7.07
N SER A 135 -4.16 -13.00 -8.37
CA SER A 135 -3.41 -13.73 -9.38
C SER A 135 -1.91 -13.41 -9.38
N PHE A 136 -1.51 -12.28 -8.76
CA PHE A 136 -0.12 -11.84 -8.72
C PHE A 136 0.57 -12.10 -7.39
N ILE A 137 -0.18 -12.12 -6.29
CA ILE A 137 0.41 -12.15 -4.95
C ILE A 137 -0.52 -12.88 -3.98
N GLU A 138 0.06 -13.57 -3.01
CA GLU A 138 -0.71 -14.18 -1.94
C GLU A 138 -1.27 -13.09 -1.03
N ILE A 139 -2.56 -13.17 -0.71
CA ILE A 139 -3.25 -12.16 0.10
C ILE A 139 -3.69 -12.79 1.43
N PHE A 140 -3.31 -12.16 2.53
CA PHE A 140 -3.78 -12.51 3.87
C PHE A 140 -4.73 -11.43 4.35
N ILE A 141 -5.90 -11.85 4.83
CA ILE A 141 -6.87 -10.92 5.38
C ILE A 141 -6.65 -10.84 6.89
N LEU A 142 -6.37 -9.63 7.37
CA LEU A 142 -6.13 -9.37 8.79
C LEU A 142 -7.47 -9.27 9.52
N GLU A 143 -7.65 -10.08 10.56
CA GLU A 143 -8.95 -10.19 11.20
C GLU A 143 -9.20 -9.13 12.28
N ASN A 144 -8.16 -8.61 12.91
CA ASN A 144 -8.29 -7.73 14.07
C ASN A 144 -7.76 -6.31 13.80
N MET A 145 -7.93 -5.82 12.60
CA MET A 145 -7.47 -4.48 12.25
C MET A 145 -8.61 -3.59 11.80
#